data_c15502ca4c03cd963b26d2d771e28151
#
_entry.id   c15502ca4c03cd963b26d2d771e28151
#
_cell.length_a   1.000
_cell.length_b   1.000
_cell.length_c   1.000
_cell.angle_alpha   90.00
_cell.angle_beta   90.00
_cell.angle_gamma   90.00
#
_symmetry.space_group_name_H-M   'P 1'
#
loop_
_entity.id
_entity.type
_entity.pdbx_description
1 polymer ?
#
loop_
_entity_poly.entity_id
_entity_poly.type
_entity_poly.pdbx_seq_one_letter_code
_entity_poly.pdbx_strand_id
1 'polypeptide(L)'
;MPSANTGKKVIKSIKVYKDHVTLSFLHKETLKISKEAFLSSYLYEGKALNNKEISKLEELTALSAQLNYAMSLICKRHYSERKMYEKLIKKDPNKAAAMSVITKLKENDLLDDKAYMEDLIAWDEERGFGKNKIIKHLKDQGIKDNLISKAHFSPSNELKKAKGLVPKINYKYARYAFNNKKKHVYQALLAQGFDYEVAKEASELVKGDSPRLEKEKLLNDYKKVLKRLESKYEGYQLKQKIYNALLSKGYKGKDIRLVLEEYSYENDF
;
A
#
# COMPACT_ATOMS: atom_id res chain seq x y z
N MET A 1 -1.65 52.38 -45.86
CA MET A 1 -2.11 51.01 -45.74
C MET A 1 -1.41 50.41 -44.52
N PRO A 2 -2.10 49.97 -43.45
CA PRO A 2 -1.42 49.30 -42.33
C PRO A 2 -1.06 47.91 -42.80
N SER A 3 0.24 47.57 -42.72
CA SER A 3 0.79 46.25 -42.99
C SER A 3 0.14 45.24 -42.01
N ALA A 4 -0.50 44.22 -42.59
CA ALA A 4 -0.98 43.06 -41.86
C ALA A 4 0.14 42.52 -40.99
N ASN A 5 0.01 42.70 -39.68
CA ASN A 5 0.89 42.08 -38.68
C ASN A 5 0.68 40.56 -38.79
N THR A 6 1.39 39.94 -39.72
CA THR A 6 1.48 38.49 -39.78
C THR A 6 2.22 38.08 -38.52
N GLY A 7 1.51 37.48 -37.55
CA GLY A 7 2.01 37.09 -36.19
C GLY A 7 3.21 36.12 -36.20
N LYS A 8 4.23 36.47 -36.99
CA LYS A 8 5.51 35.74 -37.10
C LYS A 8 6.55 36.43 -36.22
N LYS A 9 7.20 35.68 -35.34
CA LYS A 9 8.33 36.15 -34.54
C LYS A 9 9.64 35.72 -35.17
N VAL A 10 10.51 36.68 -35.46
CA VAL A 10 11.82 36.41 -36.08
C VAL A 10 12.87 36.17 -35.01
N ILE A 11 13.59 35.06 -35.12
CA ILE A 11 14.68 34.69 -34.21
C ILE A 11 15.86 35.67 -34.44
N LYS A 12 16.24 36.40 -33.38
CA LYS A 12 17.38 37.32 -33.39
C LYS A 12 18.67 36.59 -33.02
N SER A 13 18.64 35.73 -31.99
CA SER A 13 19.81 34.97 -31.57
C SER A 13 19.40 33.67 -30.89
N ILE A 14 20.28 32.68 -30.95
CA ILE A 14 20.11 31.36 -30.33
C ILE A 14 21.27 31.15 -29.36
N LYS A 15 20.94 30.91 -28.05
CA LYS A 15 21.94 30.60 -27.02
C LYS A 15 21.69 29.18 -26.49
N VAL A 16 22.69 28.32 -26.61
CA VAL A 16 22.63 26.93 -26.12
C VAL A 16 23.26 26.86 -24.75
N TYR A 17 22.51 26.42 -23.77
CA TYR A 17 22.95 26.17 -22.40
C TYR A 17 23.12 24.66 -22.13
N LYS A 18 23.57 24.32 -20.95
CA LYS A 18 23.76 22.90 -20.55
C LYS A 18 22.47 22.09 -20.60
N ASP A 19 21.35 22.69 -20.23
CA ASP A 19 20.03 22.04 -19.98
C ASP A 19 18.93 22.53 -20.92
N HIS A 20 19.10 23.66 -21.60
CA HIS A 20 18.08 24.24 -22.48
C HIS A 20 18.69 25.10 -23.59
N VAL A 21 17.86 25.53 -24.52
CA VAL A 21 18.18 26.50 -25.55
C VAL A 21 17.26 27.71 -25.39
N THR A 22 17.82 28.91 -25.48
CA THR A 22 17.05 30.16 -25.43
C THR A 22 17.02 30.78 -26.80
N LEU A 23 15.82 30.96 -27.34
CA LEU A 23 15.58 31.74 -28.56
C LEU A 23 15.24 33.17 -28.14
N SER A 24 15.95 34.17 -28.68
CA SER A 24 15.62 35.59 -28.51
C SER A 24 15.02 36.12 -29.77
N PHE A 25 13.91 36.84 -29.69
CA PHE A 25 13.22 37.44 -30.83
C PHE A 25 13.53 38.95 -30.95
N LEU A 26 13.24 39.51 -32.11
CA LEU A 26 13.54 40.91 -32.42
C LEU A 26 12.85 41.89 -31.44
N HIS A 27 11.69 41.56 -30.91
CA HIS A 27 10.91 42.37 -29.94
C HIS A 27 11.25 42.12 -28.46
N LYS A 28 12.49 41.71 -28.14
CA LYS A 28 13.00 41.41 -26.79
C LYS A 28 12.32 40.26 -26.07
N GLU A 29 11.41 39.55 -26.72
CA GLU A 29 10.83 38.32 -26.14
C GLU A 29 11.85 37.18 -26.23
N THR A 30 11.78 36.28 -25.27
CA THR A 30 12.61 35.06 -25.24
C THR A 30 11.73 33.82 -25.04
N LEU A 31 12.11 32.73 -25.71
CA LEU A 31 11.50 31.42 -25.52
C LEU A 31 12.58 30.41 -25.14
N LYS A 32 12.38 29.77 -24.00
CA LYS A 32 13.22 28.64 -23.52
C LYS A 32 12.64 27.35 -24.06
N ILE A 33 13.45 26.57 -24.77
CA ILE A 33 13.05 25.27 -25.32
C ILE A 33 14.03 24.18 -24.86
N SER A 34 13.57 22.91 -24.87
CA SER A 34 14.46 21.78 -24.63
C SER A 34 15.44 21.59 -25.77
N LYS A 35 16.56 20.91 -25.48
CA LYS A 35 17.53 20.57 -26.55
C LYS A 35 16.92 19.65 -27.60
N GLU A 36 16.05 18.71 -27.16
CA GLU A 36 15.33 17.80 -28.04
C GLU A 36 14.40 18.58 -28.99
N ALA A 37 13.67 19.58 -28.48
CA ALA A 37 12.83 20.45 -29.30
C ALA A 37 13.66 21.25 -30.28
N PHE A 38 14.83 21.73 -29.87
CA PHE A 38 15.75 22.43 -30.75
C PHE A 38 16.31 21.52 -31.88
N LEU A 39 16.79 20.33 -31.52
CA LEU A 39 17.39 19.39 -32.49
C LEU A 39 16.35 18.81 -33.47
N SER A 40 15.10 18.67 -33.04
CA SER A 40 14.00 18.17 -33.88
C SER A 40 13.41 19.24 -34.80
N SER A 41 13.84 20.52 -34.66
CA SER A 41 13.27 21.65 -35.39
C SER A 41 14.40 22.41 -36.10
N TYR A 42 14.27 22.64 -37.41
CA TYR A 42 15.26 23.40 -38.15
C TYR A 42 15.21 24.89 -37.75
N LEU A 43 15.92 25.27 -36.67
CA LEU A 43 15.98 26.63 -36.14
C LEU A 43 17.33 27.28 -36.44
N TYR A 44 17.29 28.52 -36.95
CA TYR A 44 18.47 29.33 -37.23
C TYR A 44 18.14 30.82 -37.02
N GLU A 45 19.16 31.64 -36.83
CA GLU A 45 19.00 33.09 -36.69
C GLU A 45 18.43 33.69 -37.96
N GLY A 46 17.43 34.55 -37.89
CA GLY A 46 16.68 35.11 -39.00
C GLY A 46 15.42 34.32 -39.40
N LYS A 47 15.22 33.09 -38.89
CA LYS A 47 14.01 32.33 -39.17
C LYS A 47 12.79 33.00 -38.51
N ALA A 48 11.70 33.13 -39.27
CA ALA A 48 10.42 33.62 -38.78
C ALA A 48 9.54 32.45 -38.40
N LEU A 49 9.13 32.42 -37.13
CA LEU A 49 8.22 31.39 -36.56
C LEU A 49 6.81 31.95 -36.44
N ASN A 50 5.82 31.17 -36.88
CA ASN A 50 4.43 31.46 -36.67
C ASN A 50 3.96 30.90 -35.29
N ASN A 51 2.76 31.29 -34.84
CA ASN A 51 2.24 30.87 -33.56
C ASN A 51 2.10 29.33 -33.42
N LYS A 52 1.78 28.62 -34.52
CA LYS A 52 1.70 27.14 -34.51
C LYS A 52 3.08 26.49 -34.29
N GLU A 53 4.12 27.05 -34.93
CA GLU A 53 5.48 26.54 -34.70
C GLU A 53 5.99 26.82 -33.30
N ILE A 54 5.64 27.98 -32.73
CA ILE A 54 5.97 28.32 -31.34
C ILE A 54 5.25 27.35 -30.38
N SER A 55 3.94 27.17 -30.53
CA SER A 55 3.18 26.23 -29.72
C SER A 55 3.72 24.80 -29.78
N LYS A 56 4.15 24.37 -30.99
CA LYS A 56 4.78 23.05 -31.17
C LYS A 56 6.10 22.93 -30.41
N LEU A 57 6.92 23.98 -30.38
CA LEU A 57 8.18 24.01 -29.64
C LEU A 57 7.93 23.96 -28.13
N GLU A 58 6.88 24.64 -27.64
CA GLU A 58 6.47 24.62 -26.27
C GLU A 58 5.94 23.22 -25.86
N GLU A 59 5.12 22.58 -26.69
CA GLU A 59 4.64 21.22 -26.49
C GLU A 59 5.79 20.20 -26.43
N LEU A 60 6.74 20.28 -27.37
CA LEU A 60 7.91 19.40 -27.36
C LEU A 60 8.78 19.64 -26.13
N THR A 61 8.90 20.88 -25.69
CA THR A 61 9.65 21.21 -24.47
C THR A 61 8.97 20.65 -23.22
N ALA A 62 7.65 20.79 -23.09
CA ALA A 62 6.87 20.22 -22.00
C ALA A 62 6.98 18.68 -21.99
N LEU A 63 6.88 18.06 -23.17
CA LEU A 63 7.04 16.60 -23.31
C LEU A 63 8.42 16.13 -22.85
N SER A 64 9.50 16.81 -23.27
CA SER A 64 10.87 16.48 -22.86
C SER A 64 11.06 16.64 -21.35
N ALA A 65 10.52 17.72 -20.76
CA ALA A 65 10.60 17.94 -19.32
C ALA A 65 9.88 16.87 -18.52
N GLN A 66 8.69 16.45 -18.94
CA GLN A 66 7.94 15.36 -18.32
C GLN A 66 8.64 14.01 -18.49
N LEU A 67 9.20 13.73 -19.67
CA LEU A 67 9.95 12.50 -19.94
C LEU A 67 11.18 12.39 -19.02
N ASN A 68 11.97 13.47 -18.92
CA ASN A 68 13.14 13.52 -18.05
C ASN A 68 12.75 13.32 -16.58
N TYR A 69 11.62 13.90 -16.14
CA TYR A 69 11.09 13.68 -14.82
C TYR A 69 10.68 12.21 -14.61
N ALA A 70 9.95 11.62 -15.55
CA ALA A 70 9.57 10.21 -15.50
C ALA A 70 10.78 9.28 -15.39
N MET A 71 11.81 9.51 -16.23
CA MET A 71 13.07 8.76 -16.17
C MET A 71 13.75 8.86 -14.81
N SER A 72 13.77 10.05 -14.20
CA SER A 72 14.32 10.25 -12.85
C SER A 72 13.57 9.49 -11.76
N LEU A 73 12.30 9.19 -11.97
CA LEU A 73 11.48 8.38 -11.07
C LEU A 73 11.74 6.88 -11.28
N ILE A 74 11.76 6.42 -12.52
CA ILE A 74 11.97 5.01 -12.88
C ILE A 74 13.36 4.52 -12.43
N CYS A 75 14.38 5.36 -12.54
CA CYS A 75 15.73 5.03 -12.04
C CYS A 75 15.77 4.74 -10.52
N LYS A 76 14.76 5.16 -9.75
CA LYS A 76 14.71 4.96 -8.30
C LYS A 76 13.88 3.76 -7.89
N ARG A 77 12.79 3.48 -8.59
CA ARG A 77 11.87 2.37 -8.32
C ARG A 77 10.90 2.14 -9.48
N HIS A 78 10.29 0.99 -9.51
CA HIS A 78 9.21 0.67 -10.45
C HIS A 78 7.92 1.43 -10.11
N TYR A 79 7.12 1.68 -11.12
CA TYR A 79 5.80 2.34 -11.03
C TYR A 79 4.81 1.63 -11.95
N SER A 80 3.52 1.61 -11.56
CA SER A 80 2.46 1.30 -12.50
C SER A 80 2.21 2.48 -13.46
N GLU A 81 1.58 2.20 -14.62
CA GLU A 81 1.14 3.23 -15.57
C GLU A 81 0.34 4.32 -14.87
N ARG A 82 -0.63 3.92 -14.04
CA ARG A 82 -1.50 4.85 -13.30
C ARG A 82 -0.70 5.72 -12.33
N LYS A 83 0.19 5.13 -11.55
CA LYS A 83 0.99 5.89 -10.57
C LYS A 83 1.97 6.83 -11.26
N MET A 84 2.54 6.43 -12.37
CA MET A 84 3.39 7.31 -13.19
C MET A 84 2.57 8.49 -13.73
N TYR A 85 1.40 8.22 -14.32
CA TYR A 85 0.50 9.28 -14.79
C TYR A 85 0.12 10.27 -13.67
N GLU A 86 -0.28 9.78 -12.50
CA GLU A 86 -0.58 10.64 -11.33
C GLU A 86 0.60 11.54 -10.94
N LYS A 87 1.84 11.03 -11.02
CA LYS A 87 3.06 11.80 -10.75
C LYS A 87 3.31 12.88 -11.81
N LEU A 88 3.13 12.55 -13.08
CA LEU A 88 3.30 13.48 -14.20
C LEU A 88 2.31 14.65 -14.11
N ILE A 89 1.02 14.33 -13.90
CA ILE A 89 -0.03 15.36 -13.77
C ILE A 89 0.18 16.24 -12.53
N LYS A 90 0.68 15.67 -11.44
CA LYS A 90 1.02 16.47 -10.26
C LYS A 90 2.17 17.42 -10.50
N LYS A 91 3.12 17.06 -11.36
CA LYS A 91 4.27 17.89 -11.72
C LYS A 91 3.89 18.99 -12.72
N ASP A 92 3.11 18.61 -13.75
CA ASP A 92 2.63 19.48 -14.82
C ASP A 92 1.23 18.98 -15.26
N PRO A 93 0.17 19.80 -15.18
CA PRO A 93 -1.20 19.39 -15.49
C PRO A 93 -1.48 19.13 -16.97
N ASN A 94 -0.47 19.15 -17.85
CA ASN A 94 -0.62 18.86 -19.27
C ASN A 94 -0.90 17.36 -19.51
N LYS A 95 -2.18 17.00 -19.62
CA LYS A 95 -2.66 15.62 -19.81
C LYS A 95 -2.13 14.99 -21.12
N ALA A 96 -2.09 15.78 -22.21
CA ALA A 96 -1.64 15.28 -23.51
C ALA A 96 -0.15 14.89 -23.46
N ALA A 97 0.68 15.75 -22.90
CA ALA A 97 2.11 15.46 -22.69
C ALA A 97 2.30 14.24 -21.77
N ALA A 98 1.57 14.16 -20.66
CA ALA A 98 1.63 13.02 -19.74
C ALA A 98 1.27 11.70 -20.45
N MET A 99 0.18 11.66 -21.22
CA MET A 99 -0.20 10.46 -21.98
C MET A 99 0.86 10.07 -23.02
N SER A 100 1.42 11.03 -23.75
CA SER A 100 2.50 10.78 -24.71
C SER A 100 3.75 10.22 -24.04
N VAL A 101 4.09 10.70 -22.83
CA VAL A 101 5.20 10.13 -22.03
C VAL A 101 4.90 8.69 -21.62
N ILE A 102 3.70 8.40 -21.10
CA ILE A 102 3.30 7.03 -20.73
C ILE A 102 3.44 6.08 -21.94
N THR A 103 2.92 6.50 -23.12
CA THR A 103 3.03 5.69 -24.35
C THR A 103 4.49 5.40 -24.68
N LYS A 104 5.35 6.43 -24.70
CA LYS A 104 6.80 6.25 -24.98
C LYS A 104 7.50 5.33 -23.97
N LEU A 105 7.15 5.43 -22.68
CA LEU A 105 7.73 4.57 -21.66
C LEU A 105 7.30 3.12 -21.84
N LYS A 106 6.07 2.87 -22.28
CA LYS A 106 5.57 1.51 -22.60
C LYS A 106 6.23 0.93 -23.85
N GLU A 107 6.36 1.72 -24.91
CA GLU A 107 7.02 1.33 -26.16
C GLU A 107 8.50 0.94 -25.94
N ASN A 108 9.13 1.44 -24.89
CA ASN A 108 10.50 1.12 -24.50
C ASN A 108 10.59 0.15 -23.31
N ASP A 109 9.51 -0.56 -22.98
CA ASP A 109 9.43 -1.53 -21.88
C ASP A 109 9.85 -0.99 -20.50
N LEU A 110 9.77 0.35 -20.32
CA LEU A 110 10.08 1.02 -19.05
C LEU A 110 8.87 1.09 -18.10
N LEU A 111 7.67 0.84 -18.62
CA LEU A 111 6.42 0.67 -17.87
C LEU A 111 5.70 -0.58 -18.36
N ASP A 112 5.68 -1.60 -17.54
CA ASP A 112 4.93 -2.83 -17.75
C ASP A 112 4.15 -3.17 -16.46
N ASP A 113 2.84 -2.93 -16.49
CA ASP A 113 1.95 -3.21 -15.36
C ASP A 113 1.88 -4.71 -15.02
N LYS A 114 2.13 -5.60 -16.00
CA LYS A 114 2.11 -7.05 -15.78
C LYS A 114 3.37 -7.49 -15.02
N ALA A 115 4.54 -7.12 -15.50
CA ALA A 115 5.80 -7.43 -14.83
C ALA A 115 5.83 -6.80 -13.42
N TYR A 116 5.40 -5.54 -13.30
CA TYR A 116 5.32 -4.86 -12.00
C TYR A 116 4.34 -5.55 -11.04
N MET A 117 3.21 -6.07 -11.53
CA MET A 117 2.26 -6.85 -10.73
C MET A 117 2.89 -8.14 -10.21
N GLU A 118 3.62 -8.87 -11.06
CA GLU A 118 4.29 -10.13 -10.71
C GLU A 118 5.35 -9.89 -9.62
N ASP A 119 6.16 -8.84 -9.74
CA ASP A 119 7.13 -8.42 -8.74
C ASP A 119 6.48 -8.07 -7.39
N LEU A 120 5.37 -7.31 -7.43
CA LEU A 120 4.63 -6.94 -6.21
C LEU A 120 4.02 -8.16 -5.52
N ILE A 121 3.48 -9.12 -6.28
CA ILE A 121 2.94 -10.36 -5.72
C ILE A 121 4.06 -11.13 -5.02
N ALA A 122 5.19 -11.35 -5.69
CA ALA A 122 6.32 -12.06 -5.12
C ALA A 122 6.82 -11.40 -3.83
N TRP A 123 6.98 -10.09 -3.84
CA TRP A 123 7.42 -9.32 -2.69
C TRP A 123 6.45 -9.37 -1.50
N ASP A 124 5.14 -9.26 -1.76
CA ASP A 124 4.11 -9.36 -0.72
C ASP A 124 3.96 -10.78 -0.18
N GLU A 125 4.17 -11.81 -1.02
CA GLU A 125 4.20 -13.21 -0.59
C GLU A 125 5.37 -13.50 0.35
N GLU A 126 6.57 -12.98 0.07
CA GLU A 126 7.72 -13.08 0.97
C GLU A 126 7.46 -12.43 2.33
N ARG A 127 6.67 -11.36 2.36
CA ARG A 127 6.21 -10.69 3.59
C ARG A 127 5.13 -11.47 4.34
N GLY A 128 4.67 -12.59 3.80
CA GLY A 128 3.65 -13.45 4.40
C GLY A 128 2.24 -12.87 4.29
N PHE A 129 1.96 -12.04 3.26
CA PHE A 129 0.61 -11.55 3.02
C PHE A 129 -0.23 -12.61 2.32
N GLY A 130 -1.52 -12.68 2.68
CA GLY A 130 -2.51 -13.49 2.00
C GLY A 130 -3.09 -12.75 0.79
N LYS A 131 -3.72 -13.53 -0.09
CA LYS A 131 -4.28 -13.12 -1.37
C LYS A 131 -5.07 -11.79 -1.31
N ASN A 132 -5.97 -11.64 -0.33
CA ASN A 132 -6.84 -10.46 -0.26
C ASN A 132 -6.06 -9.18 0.01
N LYS A 133 -5.01 -9.24 0.82
CA LYS A 133 -4.15 -8.10 1.11
C LYS A 133 -3.27 -7.77 -0.09
N ILE A 134 -2.76 -8.78 -0.81
CA ILE A 134 -2.02 -8.61 -2.05
C ILE A 134 -2.89 -7.93 -3.10
N ILE A 135 -4.10 -8.45 -3.35
CA ILE A 135 -5.06 -7.84 -4.29
C ILE A 135 -5.35 -6.39 -3.94
N LYS A 136 -5.58 -6.09 -2.65
CA LYS A 136 -5.78 -4.72 -2.20
C LYS A 136 -4.56 -3.85 -2.52
N HIS A 137 -3.35 -4.33 -2.23
CA HIS A 137 -2.11 -3.60 -2.53
C HIS A 137 -1.96 -3.34 -4.03
N LEU A 138 -2.22 -4.32 -4.89
CA LEU A 138 -2.20 -4.16 -6.34
C LEU A 138 -3.17 -3.06 -6.81
N LYS A 139 -4.40 -3.04 -6.29
CA LYS A 139 -5.38 -1.98 -6.57
C LYS A 139 -4.90 -0.60 -6.09
N ASP A 140 -4.31 -0.53 -4.91
CA ASP A 140 -3.75 0.70 -4.35
C ASP A 140 -2.56 1.22 -5.18
N GLN A 141 -1.78 0.32 -5.81
CA GLN A 141 -0.75 0.67 -6.79
C GLN A 141 -1.33 1.02 -8.16
N GLY A 142 -2.62 0.83 -8.37
CA GLY A 142 -3.30 1.22 -9.61
C GLY A 142 -3.26 0.20 -10.73
N ILE A 143 -2.91 -1.05 -10.41
CA ILE A 143 -3.02 -2.17 -11.36
C ILE A 143 -4.49 -2.40 -11.71
N LYS A 144 -4.78 -2.59 -13.00
CA LYS A 144 -6.14 -2.76 -13.51
C LYS A 144 -6.73 -4.11 -13.10
N ASP A 145 -8.04 -4.13 -12.78
CA ASP A 145 -8.73 -5.36 -12.35
C ASP A 145 -8.65 -6.51 -13.37
N ASN A 146 -8.60 -6.20 -14.65
CA ASN A 146 -8.44 -7.22 -15.72
C ASN A 146 -7.05 -7.91 -15.71
N LEU A 147 -6.01 -7.26 -15.18
CA LEU A 147 -4.71 -7.89 -14.93
C LEU A 147 -4.74 -8.68 -13.61
N ILE A 148 -5.29 -8.08 -12.55
CA ILE A 148 -5.39 -8.72 -11.23
C ILE A 148 -6.18 -10.03 -11.32
N SER A 149 -7.25 -10.09 -12.13
CA SER A 149 -8.05 -11.31 -12.32
C SER A 149 -7.29 -12.47 -12.99
N LYS A 150 -6.18 -12.18 -13.66
CA LYS A 150 -5.29 -13.19 -14.27
C LYS A 150 -4.21 -13.67 -13.30
N ALA A 151 -4.03 -13.02 -12.16
CA ALA A 151 -3.08 -13.46 -11.15
C ALA A 151 -3.53 -14.79 -10.53
N HIS A 152 -2.61 -15.73 -10.46
CA HIS A 152 -2.89 -17.05 -9.91
C HIS A 152 -2.38 -17.16 -8.47
N PHE A 153 -3.29 -17.44 -7.54
CA PHE A 153 -2.97 -17.71 -6.13
C PHE A 153 -3.31 -19.18 -5.84
N SER A 154 -2.29 -19.99 -5.61
CA SER A 154 -2.50 -21.41 -5.28
C SER A 154 -3.09 -21.59 -3.88
N PRO A 155 -4.26 -22.23 -3.71
CA PRO A 155 -4.87 -22.45 -2.40
C PRO A 155 -3.96 -23.22 -1.43
N SER A 156 -3.20 -24.19 -1.94
CA SER A 156 -2.24 -24.97 -1.14
C SER A 156 -1.09 -24.10 -0.61
N ASN A 157 -0.60 -23.17 -1.44
CA ASN A 157 0.45 -22.24 -1.03
C ASN A 157 -0.08 -21.22 0.00
N GLU A 158 -1.30 -20.71 -0.19
CA GLU A 158 -1.96 -19.82 0.77
C GLU A 158 -2.09 -20.50 2.15
N LEU A 159 -2.54 -21.75 2.18
CA LEU A 159 -2.65 -22.51 3.42
C LEU A 159 -1.28 -22.77 4.07
N LYS A 160 -0.27 -23.11 3.28
CA LYS A 160 1.11 -23.31 3.77
C LYS A 160 1.67 -22.04 4.39
N LYS A 161 1.50 -20.89 3.74
CA LYS A 161 1.90 -19.57 4.26
C LYS A 161 1.18 -19.24 5.57
N ALA A 162 -0.14 -19.41 5.60
CA ALA A 162 -0.94 -19.16 6.81
C ALA A 162 -0.48 -20.02 7.99
N LYS A 163 -0.30 -21.35 7.77
CA LYS A 163 0.20 -22.29 8.78
C LYS A 163 1.59 -21.89 9.29
N GLY A 164 2.47 -21.44 8.42
CA GLY A 164 3.82 -20.98 8.78
C GLY A 164 3.84 -19.73 9.68
N LEU A 165 2.79 -18.89 9.63
CA LEU A 165 2.68 -17.70 10.48
C LEU A 165 2.12 -18.01 11.88
N VAL A 166 1.39 -19.12 12.05
CA VAL A 166 0.73 -19.46 13.31
C VAL A 166 1.68 -19.47 14.52
N PRO A 167 2.88 -20.06 14.48
CA PRO A 167 3.78 -20.08 15.64
C PRO A 167 4.14 -18.67 16.11
N LYS A 168 4.50 -17.79 15.20
CA LYS A 168 4.85 -16.38 15.51
C LYS A 168 3.66 -15.62 16.10
N ILE A 169 2.49 -15.78 15.51
CA ILE A 169 1.26 -15.11 15.98
C ILE A 169 0.83 -15.70 17.33
N ASN A 170 0.89 -17.02 17.50
CA ASN A 170 0.59 -17.72 18.74
C ASN A 170 1.45 -17.23 19.92
N TYR A 171 2.75 -17.04 19.69
CA TYR A 171 3.67 -16.46 20.67
C TYR A 171 3.27 -15.04 21.08
N LYS A 172 2.89 -14.19 20.12
CA LYS A 172 2.42 -12.81 20.39
C LYS A 172 1.23 -12.79 21.34
N TYR A 173 0.34 -13.78 21.24
CA TYR A 173 -0.86 -13.88 22.06
C TYR A 173 -0.75 -14.90 23.20
N ALA A 174 0.47 -15.30 23.59
CA ALA A 174 0.73 -16.30 24.61
C ALA A 174 0.07 -16.01 25.98
N ARG A 175 -0.13 -14.74 26.32
CA ARG A 175 -0.76 -14.31 27.60
C ARG A 175 -2.27 -14.56 27.69
N TYR A 176 -2.95 -14.79 26.56
CA TYR A 176 -4.40 -14.99 26.55
C TYR A 176 -4.76 -16.45 26.85
N ALA A 177 -5.96 -16.67 27.39
CA ALA A 177 -6.56 -17.99 27.50
C ALA A 177 -6.72 -18.63 26.13
N PHE A 178 -6.68 -19.97 26.07
CA PHE A 178 -6.63 -20.74 24.82
C PHE A 178 -7.66 -20.31 23.77
N ASN A 179 -8.94 -20.16 24.16
CA ASN A 179 -9.99 -19.82 23.20
C ASN A 179 -9.80 -18.39 22.62
N ASN A 180 -9.43 -17.42 23.45
CA ASN A 180 -9.14 -16.08 22.96
C ASN A 180 -7.83 -16.02 22.18
N LYS A 181 -6.82 -16.78 22.55
CA LYS A 181 -5.58 -16.94 21.79
C LYS A 181 -5.89 -17.45 20.38
N LYS A 182 -6.68 -18.51 20.24
CA LYS A 182 -7.12 -19.06 18.96
C LYS A 182 -7.90 -18.02 18.15
N LYS A 183 -8.84 -17.30 18.77
CA LYS A 183 -9.59 -16.21 18.15
C LYS A 183 -8.68 -15.09 17.64
N HIS A 184 -7.68 -14.68 18.44
CA HIS A 184 -6.73 -13.65 18.01
C HIS A 184 -5.83 -14.11 16.86
N VAL A 185 -5.39 -15.37 16.87
CA VAL A 185 -4.62 -15.94 15.74
C VAL A 185 -5.47 -15.92 14.47
N TYR A 186 -6.70 -16.39 14.53
CA TYR A 186 -7.65 -16.34 13.41
C TYR A 186 -7.84 -14.92 12.88
N GLN A 187 -8.11 -13.95 13.75
CA GLN A 187 -8.28 -12.55 13.36
C GLN A 187 -7.01 -11.95 12.76
N ALA A 188 -5.84 -12.31 13.30
CA ALA A 188 -4.57 -11.86 12.77
C ALA A 188 -4.29 -12.41 11.36
N LEU A 189 -4.67 -13.66 11.09
CA LEU A 189 -4.56 -14.25 9.75
C LEU A 189 -5.51 -13.55 8.76
N LEU A 190 -6.75 -13.26 9.15
CA LEU A 190 -7.66 -12.45 8.32
C LEU A 190 -7.08 -11.05 8.04
N ALA A 191 -6.50 -10.40 9.04
CA ALA A 191 -5.84 -9.10 8.88
C ALA A 191 -4.60 -9.16 7.98
N GLN A 192 -3.95 -10.31 7.88
CA GLN A 192 -2.89 -10.55 6.90
C GLN A 192 -3.41 -10.82 5.49
N GLY A 193 -4.73 -10.92 5.32
CA GLY A 193 -5.39 -11.06 4.02
C GLY A 193 -5.64 -12.50 3.57
N PHE A 194 -5.54 -13.48 4.45
CA PHE A 194 -5.94 -14.84 4.15
C PHE A 194 -7.48 -14.96 4.09
N ASP A 195 -7.98 -15.86 3.26
CA ASP A 195 -9.40 -16.14 3.19
C ASP A 195 -9.91 -16.81 4.48
N TYR A 196 -11.23 -16.71 4.71
CA TYR A 196 -11.90 -17.25 5.89
C TYR A 196 -11.55 -18.74 6.15
N GLU A 197 -11.67 -19.58 5.14
CA GLU A 197 -11.42 -21.02 5.27
C GLU A 197 -9.94 -21.30 5.59
N VAL A 198 -9.03 -20.62 4.90
CA VAL A 198 -7.58 -20.73 5.13
C VAL A 198 -7.21 -20.29 6.56
N ALA A 199 -7.74 -19.14 7.00
CA ALA A 199 -7.49 -18.62 8.35
C ALA A 199 -8.07 -19.54 9.42
N LYS A 200 -9.27 -20.12 9.20
CA LYS A 200 -9.93 -21.07 10.09
C LYS A 200 -9.09 -22.33 10.22
N GLU A 201 -8.75 -22.98 9.09
CA GLU A 201 -7.95 -24.21 9.10
C GLU A 201 -6.57 -23.97 9.76
N ALA A 202 -5.87 -22.92 9.39
CA ALA A 202 -4.58 -22.61 9.99
C ALA A 202 -4.68 -22.35 11.51
N SER A 203 -5.75 -21.71 12.00
CA SER A 203 -5.95 -21.42 13.42
C SER A 203 -6.15 -22.68 14.26
N GLU A 204 -6.52 -23.82 13.67
CA GLU A 204 -6.59 -25.11 14.39
C GLU A 204 -5.21 -25.59 14.86
N LEU A 205 -4.10 -25.11 14.26
CA LEU A 205 -2.74 -25.42 14.70
C LEU A 205 -2.31 -24.65 15.96
N VAL A 206 -3.16 -23.77 16.50
CA VAL A 206 -2.88 -23.08 17.76
C VAL A 206 -2.75 -24.10 18.89
N LYS A 207 -1.57 -24.12 19.50
CA LYS A 207 -1.31 -25.00 20.65
C LYS A 207 -1.79 -24.33 21.94
N GLY A 208 -2.53 -25.08 22.76
CA GLY A 208 -2.81 -24.70 24.14
C GLY A 208 -1.54 -24.72 24.99
N ASP A 209 -1.59 -24.02 26.09
CA ASP A 209 -0.55 -24.13 27.11
C ASP A 209 -0.77 -25.40 27.96
N SER A 210 0.20 -25.76 28.80
CA SER A 210 0.00 -26.83 29.74
C SER A 210 -1.19 -26.53 30.71
N PRO A 211 -1.89 -27.55 31.22
CA PRO A 211 -3.00 -27.34 32.15
C PRO A 211 -2.59 -26.51 33.38
N ARG A 212 -1.36 -26.67 33.85
CA ARG A 212 -0.79 -25.88 34.95
C ARG A 212 -0.70 -24.39 34.57
N LEU A 213 -0.17 -24.08 33.40
CA LEU A 213 0.00 -22.70 32.97
C LEU A 213 -1.37 -22.03 32.69
N GLU A 214 -2.32 -22.75 32.10
CA GLU A 214 -3.70 -22.25 31.93
C GLU A 214 -4.38 -21.96 33.29
N LYS A 215 -4.19 -22.82 34.31
CA LYS A 215 -4.70 -22.58 35.67
C LYS A 215 -4.03 -21.34 36.29
N GLU A 216 -2.72 -21.18 36.16
CA GLU A 216 -1.98 -20.00 36.62
C GLU A 216 -2.49 -18.70 36.01
N LYS A 217 -2.73 -18.68 34.69
CA LYS A 217 -3.32 -17.54 34.00
C LYS A 217 -4.72 -17.23 34.49
N LEU A 218 -5.55 -18.25 34.64
CA LEU A 218 -6.92 -18.12 35.15
C LEU A 218 -6.93 -17.51 36.56
N LEU A 219 -6.07 -17.98 37.44
CA LEU A 219 -5.94 -17.45 38.80
C LEU A 219 -5.49 -15.99 38.83
N ASN A 220 -4.50 -15.66 38.00
CA ASN A 220 -4.04 -14.27 37.88
C ASN A 220 -5.14 -13.34 37.37
N ASP A 221 -5.91 -13.79 36.37
CA ASP A 221 -7.03 -13.02 35.86
C ASP A 221 -8.20 -12.96 36.83
N TYR A 222 -8.49 -14.03 37.57
CA TYR A 222 -9.46 -14.06 38.64
C TYR A 222 -9.16 -12.99 39.71
N LYS A 223 -7.92 -12.96 40.24
CA LYS A 223 -7.50 -11.97 41.25
C LYS A 223 -7.69 -10.53 40.76
N LYS A 224 -7.34 -10.25 39.48
CA LYS A 224 -7.55 -8.93 38.87
C LYS A 224 -9.03 -8.57 38.74
N VAL A 225 -9.86 -9.53 38.35
CA VAL A 225 -11.29 -9.32 38.14
C VAL A 225 -11.98 -9.15 39.52
N LEU A 226 -11.64 -9.99 40.50
CA LEU A 226 -12.13 -9.89 41.88
C LEU A 226 -11.86 -8.50 42.45
N LYS A 227 -10.58 -8.08 42.51
CA LYS A 227 -10.17 -6.75 43.00
C LYS A 227 -10.93 -5.58 42.37
N ARG A 228 -11.34 -5.71 41.12
CA ARG A 228 -12.12 -4.68 40.40
C ARG A 228 -13.59 -4.68 40.76
N LEU A 229 -14.16 -5.84 41.09
CA LEU A 229 -15.60 -6.02 41.24
C LEU A 229 -16.05 -6.10 42.72
N GLU A 230 -15.20 -6.53 43.66
CA GLU A 230 -15.49 -6.68 45.06
C GLU A 230 -15.98 -5.42 45.79
N SER A 231 -15.55 -4.23 45.28
CA SER A 231 -16.04 -2.94 45.81
C SER A 231 -17.46 -2.57 45.35
N LYS A 232 -18.05 -3.34 44.42
CA LYS A 232 -19.32 -2.99 43.76
C LYS A 232 -20.39 -4.07 43.88
N TYR A 233 -19.99 -5.30 44.13
CA TYR A 233 -20.89 -6.46 44.14
C TYR A 233 -20.49 -7.40 45.25
N GLU A 234 -21.47 -8.10 45.80
CA GLU A 234 -21.29 -9.08 46.89
C GLU A 234 -22.00 -10.39 46.57
N GLY A 235 -21.66 -11.45 47.31
CA GLY A 235 -22.30 -12.74 47.27
C GLY A 235 -22.46 -13.33 45.84
N TYR A 236 -23.65 -13.82 45.56
CA TYR A 236 -23.97 -14.47 44.28
C TYR A 236 -23.77 -13.54 43.06
N GLN A 237 -24.10 -12.27 43.23
CA GLN A 237 -23.92 -11.31 42.11
C GLN A 237 -22.44 -11.12 41.74
N LEU A 238 -21.55 -11.04 42.72
CA LEU A 238 -20.11 -10.95 42.51
C LEU A 238 -19.60 -12.19 41.77
N LYS A 239 -19.96 -13.39 42.25
CA LYS A 239 -19.59 -14.67 41.62
C LYS A 239 -20.03 -14.71 40.14
N GLN A 240 -21.25 -14.31 39.83
CA GLN A 240 -21.79 -14.29 38.49
C GLN A 240 -21.06 -13.29 37.58
N LYS A 241 -20.73 -12.11 38.10
CA LYS A 241 -19.97 -11.08 37.34
C LYS A 241 -18.54 -11.55 37.06
N ILE A 242 -17.87 -12.18 38.01
CA ILE A 242 -16.53 -12.76 37.82
C ILE A 242 -16.59 -13.88 36.78
N TYR A 243 -17.56 -14.80 36.89
CA TYR A 243 -17.75 -15.89 35.92
C TYR A 243 -17.87 -15.36 34.50
N ASN A 244 -18.75 -14.40 34.27
CA ASN A 244 -18.97 -13.80 32.94
C ASN A 244 -17.73 -13.07 32.42
N ALA A 245 -17.01 -12.36 33.30
CA ALA A 245 -15.78 -11.67 32.94
C ALA A 245 -14.67 -12.64 32.52
N LEU A 246 -14.51 -13.76 33.21
CA LEU A 246 -13.53 -14.79 32.90
C LEU A 246 -13.93 -15.59 31.64
N LEU A 247 -15.23 -15.86 31.46
CA LEU A 247 -15.75 -16.48 30.26
C LEU A 247 -15.46 -15.62 29.01
N SER A 248 -15.68 -14.32 29.13
CA SER A 248 -15.35 -13.37 28.02
C SER A 248 -13.85 -13.29 27.71
N LYS A 249 -12.98 -13.60 28.68
CA LYS A 249 -11.53 -13.74 28.50
C LYS A 249 -11.13 -15.06 27.82
N GLY A 250 -12.10 -15.96 27.57
CA GLY A 250 -11.91 -17.20 26.81
C GLY A 250 -11.54 -18.42 27.66
N TYR A 251 -11.69 -18.35 28.99
CA TYR A 251 -11.54 -19.51 29.84
C TYR A 251 -12.74 -20.45 29.71
N LYS A 252 -12.54 -21.76 29.99
CA LYS A 252 -13.62 -22.73 29.96
C LYS A 252 -14.49 -22.59 31.19
N GLY A 253 -15.81 -22.64 31.04
CA GLY A 253 -16.74 -22.51 32.16
C GLY A 253 -16.53 -23.52 33.27
N LYS A 254 -16.08 -24.75 32.96
CA LYS A 254 -15.71 -25.77 33.93
C LYS A 254 -14.55 -25.31 34.85
N ASP A 255 -13.48 -24.80 34.24
CA ASP A 255 -12.28 -24.37 34.95
C ASP A 255 -12.57 -23.12 35.81
N ILE A 256 -13.41 -22.21 35.30
CA ILE A 256 -13.87 -21.04 36.07
C ILE A 256 -14.64 -21.44 37.30
N ARG A 257 -15.58 -22.43 37.22
CA ARG A 257 -16.35 -22.90 38.37
C ARG A 257 -15.46 -23.50 39.44
N LEU A 258 -14.49 -24.33 39.05
CA LEU A 258 -13.54 -24.90 40.01
C LEU A 258 -12.77 -23.81 40.76
N VAL A 259 -12.31 -22.77 40.08
CA VAL A 259 -11.63 -21.65 40.73
C VAL A 259 -12.58 -20.88 41.67
N LEU A 260 -13.81 -20.62 41.24
CA LEU A 260 -14.80 -19.94 42.08
C LEU A 260 -15.18 -20.75 43.35
N GLU A 261 -15.23 -22.07 43.25
CA GLU A 261 -15.45 -22.96 44.41
C GLU A 261 -14.24 -22.97 45.33
N GLU A 262 -13.03 -23.21 44.80
CA GLU A 262 -11.77 -23.26 45.55
C GLU A 262 -11.54 -21.99 46.38
N TYR A 263 -11.78 -20.80 45.79
CA TYR A 263 -11.53 -19.51 46.47
C TYR A 263 -12.75 -18.90 47.18
N SER A 264 -13.93 -19.53 47.10
CA SER A 264 -15.07 -19.15 47.94
C SER A 264 -14.88 -19.56 49.38
N TYR A 265 -14.16 -20.66 49.63
CA TYR A 265 -13.89 -21.19 50.99
C TYR A 265 -12.78 -20.41 51.72
N GLU A 266 -11.93 -19.63 50.97
CA GLU A 266 -10.86 -18.83 51.59
C GLU A 266 -11.34 -17.44 52.09
N ASN A 267 -12.53 -16.99 51.70
CA ASN A 267 -13.07 -15.67 52.04
C ASN A 267 -14.29 -15.71 53.00
N ASP A 268 -14.64 -16.89 53.54
CA ASP A 268 -15.69 -17.04 54.55
C ASP A 268 -15.12 -17.04 55.99
N PHE A 269 -14.09 -16.17 56.23
CA PHE A 269 -13.61 -15.85 57.59
C PHE A 269 -13.68 -14.35 57.85
#